data_abe520fb8f46d5659c474c83f3b1fab6
#
_entry.id   abe520fb8f46d5659c474c83f3b1fab6
#
_cell.length_a   1.000
_cell.length_b   1.000
_cell.length_c   1.000
_cell.angle_alpha   90.00
_cell.angle_beta   90.00
_cell.angle_gamma   90.00
#
_symmetry.space_group_name_H-M   'P 1'
#
loop_
_entity.id
_entity.type
_entity.pdbx_description
1 polymer ?
#
loop_
_entity_poly.entity_id
_entity_poly.type
_entity_poly.pdbx_seq_one_letter_code
_entity_poly.pdbx_strand_id
1 'polypeptide(L)'
;MSNIAYELFASRLKESMNQQQMKPIDLLHLAEEQNLKLGKSHISQYVNGKTMPRAEILQFLADALQVDADWLAGRTGSAQDFSSEN
;
A
#
# COMPACT_ATOMS: atom_id res chain seq x y z
N MET A 1 -4.98 -21.11 -0.10
CA MET A 1 -6.02 -20.23 -0.49
C MET A 1 -5.61 -18.82 -0.38
N SER A 2 -6.05 -18.01 -1.32
CA SER A 2 -5.72 -16.61 -1.31
C SER A 2 -6.49 -15.88 -0.25
N ASN A 3 -5.89 -14.85 0.29
CA ASN A 3 -6.57 -13.98 1.23
C ASN A 3 -7.07 -12.78 0.44
N ILE A 4 -8.37 -12.61 0.37
CA ILE A 4 -8.96 -11.55 -0.42
C ILE A 4 -8.50 -10.17 0.02
N ALA A 5 -8.33 -9.95 1.32
CA ALA A 5 -7.85 -8.66 1.81
C ALA A 5 -6.43 -8.40 1.34
N TYR A 6 -5.59 -9.41 1.33
CA TYR A 6 -4.20 -9.27 0.89
C TYR A 6 -4.17 -9.00 -0.62
N GLU A 7 -5.05 -9.65 -1.37
CA GLU A 7 -5.09 -9.45 -2.81
C GLU A 7 -5.58 -8.06 -3.16
N LEU A 8 -6.56 -7.56 -2.41
CA LEU A 8 -7.07 -6.23 -2.65
C LEU A 8 -6.01 -5.19 -2.32
N PHE A 9 -5.32 -5.39 -1.20
CA PHE A 9 -4.22 -4.51 -0.82
C PHE A 9 -3.16 -4.51 -1.93
N ALA A 10 -2.78 -5.69 -2.42
CA ALA A 10 -1.76 -5.81 -3.45
C ALA A 10 -2.17 -5.06 -4.71
N SER A 11 -3.42 -5.21 -5.10
CA SER A 11 -3.93 -4.56 -6.29
C SER A 11 -3.90 -3.04 -6.14
N ARG A 12 -4.37 -2.56 -5.00
CA ARG A 12 -4.41 -1.12 -4.75
C ARG A 12 -3.01 -0.53 -4.60
N LEU A 13 -2.10 -1.30 -4.02
CA LEU A 13 -0.71 -0.87 -3.88
C LEU A 13 -0.08 -0.71 -5.26
N LYS A 14 -0.26 -1.69 -6.12
CA LYS A 14 0.31 -1.62 -7.47
C LYS A 14 -0.29 -0.48 -8.26
N GLU A 15 -1.58 -0.29 -8.13
CA GLU A 15 -2.27 0.78 -8.84
C GLU A 15 -1.76 2.14 -8.38
N SER A 16 -1.63 2.31 -7.07
CA SER A 16 -1.16 3.57 -6.51
C SER A 16 0.27 3.86 -6.92
N MET A 17 1.12 2.84 -6.90
CA MET A 17 2.50 2.98 -7.32
C MET A 17 2.57 3.40 -8.78
N ASN A 18 1.73 2.81 -9.60
CA ASN A 18 1.71 3.13 -11.01
C ASN A 18 1.24 4.57 -11.23
N GLN A 19 0.22 5.00 -10.52
CA GLN A 19 -0.30 6.34 -10.66
C GLN A 19 0.71 7.40 -10.22
N GLN A 20 1.50 7.11 -9.20
CA GLN A 20 2.50 8.03 -8.72
C GLN A 20 3.85 7.82 -9.40
N GLN A 21 3.91 6.87 -10.32
CA GLN A 21 5.13 6.53 -11.03
C GLN A 21 6.26 6.21 -10.07
N MET A 22 5.92 5.46 -9.01
CA MET A 22 6.89 5.03 -8.03
C MET A 22 7.24 3.58 -8.21
N LYS A 23 8.52 3.28 -8.08
CA LYS A 23 9.02 1.92 -8.15
C LYS A 23 9.31 1.45 -6.73
N PRO A 24 9.46 0.15 -6.52
CA PRO A 24 9.80 -0.36 -5.20
C PRO A 24 11.03 0.30 -4.60
N ILE A 25 12.03 0.61 -5.42
CA ILE A 25 13.25 1.22 -4.92
C ILE A 25 12.97 2.61 -4.36
N ASP A 26 12.01 3.32 -4.94
CA ASP A 26 11.65 4.64 -4.44
C ASP A 26 11.04 4.55 -3.04
N LEU A 27 10.20 3.54 -2.83
CA LEU A 27 9.60 3.35 -1.53
C LEU A 27 10.65 2.95 -0.49
N LEU A 28 11.64 2.16 -0.90
CA LEU A 28 12.69 1.75 0.00
C LEU A 28 13.54 2.95 0.44
N HIS A 29 13.81 3.85 -0.49
CA HIS A 29 14.59 5.05 -0.17
C HIS A 29 13.82 5.94 0.80
N LEU A 30 12.53 6.10 0.60
CA LEU A 30 11.71 6.91 1.49
C LEU A 30 11.65 6.29 2.88
N ALA A 31 11.54 4.96 2.95
CA ALA A 31 11.49 4.27 4.21
C ALA A 31 12.80 4.46 4.97
N GLU A 32 13.90 4.41 4.25
CA GLU A 32 15.20 4.58 4.85
C GLU A 32 15.33 5.99 5.45
N GLU A 33 14.82 6.99 4.76
CA GLU A 33 14.84 8.35 5.24
C GLU A 33 14.05 8.51 6.53
N GLN A 34 13.05 7.69 6.73
CA GLN A 34 12.22 7.74 7.93
C GLN A 34 12.65 6.72 8.98
N ASN A 35 13.75 6.05 8.76
CA ASN A 35 14.26 5.02 9.66
C ASN A 35 13.27 3.87 9.86
N LEU A 36 12.55 3.55 8.81
CA LEU A 36 11.63 2.44 8.86
C LEU A 36 12.29 1.21 8.28
N LYS A 37 12.07 0.07 8.91
CA LYS A 37 12.64 -1.17 8.43
C LYS A 37 11.74 -1.78 7.38
N LEU A 38 12.08 -1.54 6.14
CA LEU A 38 11.31 -2.04 5.02
C LEU A 38 12.29 -2.50 3.97
N GLY A 39 12.26 -3.77 3.65
CA GLY A 39 13.18 -4.34 2.68
C GLY A 39 12.51 -4.65 1.36
N LYS A 40 13.33 -4.94 0.39
CA LYS A 40 12.86 -5.28 -0.94
C LYS A 40 11.95 -6.49 -0.92
N SER A 41 12.26 -7.48 -0.09
CA SER A 41 11.45 -8.67 -0.01
C SER A 41 10.08 -8.37 0.58
N HIS A 42 9.98 -7.40 1.46
CA HIS A 42 8.69 -7.00 2.02
C HIS A 42 7.80 -6.43 0.91
N ILE A 43 8.34 -5.53 0.11
CA ILE A 43 7.57 -4.94 -0.97
C ILE A 43 7.12 -6.03 -1.96
N SER A 44 8.00 -6.96 -2.26
CA SER A 44 7.67 -8.06 -3.15
C SER A 44 6.50 -8.87 -2.61
N GLN A 45 6.49 -9.17 -1.32
CA GLN A 45 5.41 -9.92 -0.72
C GLN A 45 4.11 -9.13 -0.74
N TYR A 46 4.17 -7.84 -0.51
CA TYR A 46 2.99 -7.00 -0.53
C TYR A 46 2.34 -6.95 -1.91
N VAL A 47 3.15 -6.73 -2.95
CA VAL A 47 2.59 -6.64 -4.29
C VAL A 47 2.13 -7.99 -4.84
N ASN A 48 2.55 -9.07 -4.22
CA ASN A 48 2.11 -10.39 -4.62
C ASN A 48 0.97 -10.93 -3.76
N GLY A 49 0.47 -10.12 -2.85
CA GLY A 49 -0.66 -10.52 -2.04
C GLY A 49 -0.37 -11.59 -1.01
N LYS A 50 0.88 -11.70 -0.58
CA LYS A 50 1.28 -12.74 0.34
C LYS A 50 1.20 -12.32 1.79
N THR A 51 1.23 -11.05 2.05
CA THR A 51 1.19 -10.57 3.43
C THR A 51 0.71 -9.13 3.46
N MET A 52 0.34 -8.68 4.66
CA MET A 52 -0.08 -7.31 4.89
C MET A 52 0.94 -6.63 5.79
N PRO A 53 1.20 -5.36 5.58
CA PRO A 53 2.10 -4.64 6.47
C PRO A 53 1.39 -4.30 7.77
N ARG A 54 2.17 -4.08 8.83
CA ARG A 54 1.60 -3.59 10.07
C ARG A 54 1.24 -2.13 9.90
N ALA A 55 0.52 -1.60 10.87
CA ALA A 55 -0.05 -0.26 10.76
C ALA A 55 0.97 0.83 10.42
N GLU A 56 2.14 0.76 11.02
CA GLU A 56 3.17 1.76 10.79
C GLU A 56 3.61 1.79 9.33
N ILE A 57 3.84 0.63 8.77
CA ILE A 57 4.27 0.53 7.38
C ILE A 57 3.13 0.87 6.44
N LEU A 58 1.91 0.45 6.79
CA LEU A 58 0.74 0.76 5.99
C LEU A 58 0.56 2.28 5.89
N GLN A 59 0.69 2.98 7.01
CA GLN A 59 0.54 4.42 7.01
C GLN A 59 1.66 5.08 6.19
N PHE A 60 2.88 4.56 6.29
CA PHE A 60 3.99 5.06 5.51
C PHE A 60 3.68 4.93 4.02
N LEU A 61 3.19 3.76 3.60
CA LEU A 61 2.90 3.54 2.19
C LEU A 61 1.78 4.46 1.71
N ALA A 62 0.75 4.60 2.52
CA ALA A 62 -0.36 5.47 2.17
C ALA A 62 0.11 6.92 2.00
N ASP A 63 0.93 7.39 2.91
CA ASP A 63 1.45 8.74 2.85
C ASP A 63 2.34 8.93 1.61
N ALA A 64 3.21 7.98 1.36
CA ALA A 64 4.13 8.06 0.22
C ALA A 64 3.38 8.05 -1.09
N LEU A 65 2.29 7.28 -1.16
CA LEU A 65 1.52 7.14 -2.37
C LEU A 65 0.34 8.11 -2.44
N GLN A 66 0.15 8.89 -1.40
CA GLN A 66 -0.89 9.91 -1.34
C GLN A 66 -2.29 9.32 -1.46
N VAL A 67 -2.52 8.22 -0.74
CA VAL A 67 -3.82 7.57 -0.70
C VAL A 67 -4.22 7.38 0.77
N ASP A 68 -5.48 7.07 0.99
CA ASP A 68 -5.97 6.80 2.32
C ASP A 68 -5.52 5.42 2.78
N ALA A 69 -5.04 5.31 4.00
CA ALA A 69 -4.52 4.05 4.52
C ALA A 69 -5.61 2.98 4.60
N ASP A 70 -6.83 3.35 4.99
CA ASP A 70 -7.91 2.38 5.07
C ASP A 70 -8.30 1.87 3.68
N TRP A 71 -8.30 2.76 2.69
CA TRP A 71 -8.59 2.35 1.33
C TRP A 71 -7.49 1.38 0.85
N LEU A 72 -6.24 1.74 1.11
CA LEU A 72 -5.11 0.92 0.66
C LEU A 72 -5.18 -0.47 1.30
N ALA A 73 -5.56 -0.53 2.56
CA ALA A 73 -5.65 -1.80 3.26
C ALA A 73 -6.88 -2.63 2.87
N GLY A 74 -7.77 -2.05 2.07
CA GLY A 74 -8.98 -2.76 1.68
C GLY A 74 -10.08 -2.72 2.73
N ARG A 75 -10.01 -1.83 3.69
CA ARG A 75 -11.01 -1.73 4.74
C ARG A 75 -12.22 -0.93 4.33
N THR A 76 -12.04 -0.02 3.35
CA THR A 76 -13.16 0.77 2.87
C THR A 76 -13.36 0.44 1.40
N GLY A 77 -14.43 0.87 0.84
CA GLY A 77 -14.70 0.68 -0.57
C GLY A 77 -13.77 1.54 -1.39
N SER A 78 -14.13 1.83 -2.61
CA SER A 78 -13.28 2.66 -3.43
C SER A 78 -13.34 4.09 -2.93
N ALA A 79 -12.38 4.87 -3.27
CA ALA A 79 -12.36 6.26 -2.88
C ALA A 79 -13.58 6.99 -3.42
N GLN A 80 -14.08 6.55 -4.53
CA GLN A 80 -15.25 7.16 -5.07
C GLN A 80 -16.45 6.92 -4.22
N ASP A 81 -16.53 5.76 -3.58
CA ASP A 81 -17.66 5.46 -2.76
C ASP A 81 -17.77 6.46 -1.67
N PHE A 82 -16.67 6.87 -1.11
CA PHE A 82 -16.63 7.74 -0.05
C PHE A 82 -17.08 9.03 -0.43
N SER A 83 -16.69 9.52 -1.55
CA SER A 83 -17.12 10.81 -1.91
C SER A 83 -18.57 10.82 -2.25
N SER A 84 -19.09 9.74 -2.70
CA SER A 84 -20.48 9.78 -3.09
C SER A 84 -21.41 9.74 -1.92
N GLU A 85 -20.96 9.33 -0.81
CA GLU A 85 -21.75 9.24 0.33
C GLU A 85 -22.19 10.48 0.85
N ASN A 86 -21.60 11.39 0.58
CA ASN A 86 -22.05 12.58 1.15
C ASN A 86 -22.27 13.61 0.33
#